data_616529fb0daff7ad090ddcd2622fb23b
#
_entry.id   616529fb0daff7ad090ddcd2622fb23b
#
_cell.length_a   1.000
_cell.length_b   1.000
_cell.length_c   1.000
_cell.angle_alpha   90.00
_cell.angle_beta   90.00
_cell.angle_gamma   90.00
#
_symmetry.space_group_name_H-M   'P 1'
#
loop_
_entity.id
_entity.type
_entity.pdbx_description
1 polymer ?
#
loop_
_entity_poly.entity_id
_entity_poly.type
_entity_poly.pdbx_seq_one_letter_code
_entity_poly.pdbx_strand_id
1 'polypeptide(L)'
;MKMKKVYVYRSFERFWHWLQAVLIIFLAFTGFEIHGSYSFLGFESAVYYHTVSAYLLGILIILAIFWHFSTGEWKQYVPSTKNLRAQINYYLLGIFKDAPHPTKKTVLSKLNPLQKHTYFELKVVLIPLSVISGILYLFILKIWLRIQTVDRIFLKI
;
A
#
# COMPACT_ATOMS: atom_id res chain seq x y z
N MET A 1 30.63 17.82 -22.58
CA MET A 1 29.82 18.06 -21.36
C MET A 1 29.75 16.76 -20.55
N LYS A 2 30.27 16.70 -19.32
CA LYS A 2 30.13 15.53 -18.45
C LYS A 2 28.68 15.45 -17.96
N MET A 3 27.93 14.42 -18.37
CA MET A 3 26.59 14.19 -17.83
C MET A 3 26.67 13.85 -16.36
N LYS A 4 26.08 14.68 -15.49
CA LYS A 4 26.04 14.45 -14.05
C LYS A 4 24.86 13.49 -13.75
N LYS A 5 25.14 12.30 -13.23
CA LYS A 5 24.10 11.38 -12.78
C LYS A 5 23.41 11.98 -11.55
N VAL A 6 22.08 12.14 -11.61
CA VAL A 6 21.27 12.63 -10.49
C VAL A 6 20.32 11.54 -10.06
N TYR A 7 20.31 11.24 -8.75
CA TYR A 7 19.36 10.30 -8.17
C TYR A 7 17.97 10.97 -8.04
N VAL A 8 17.00 10.47 -8.79
CA VAL A 8 15.61 10.97 -8.77
C VAL A 8 14.91 10.61 -7.47
N TYR A 9 15.15 9.40 -6.95
CA TYR A 9 14.55 8.90 -5.70
C TYR A 9 15.59 8.87 -4.58
N ARG A 10 15.26 9.46 -3.43
CA ARG A 10 16.09 9.44 -2.23
C ARG A 10 16.15 8.03 -1.62
N SER A 11 17.17 7.75 -0.80
CA SER A 11 17.38 6.42 -0.19
C SER A 11 16.16 5.97 0.64
N PHE A 12 15.57 6.89 1.42
CA PHE A 12 14.35 6.60 2.19
C PHE A 12 13.17 6.22 1.31
N GLU A 13 12.95 6.91 0.18
CA GLU A 13 11.85 6.60 -0.75
C GLU A 13 11.98 5.19 -1.31
N ARG A 14 13.19 4.77 -1.64
CA ARG A 14 13.47 3.41 -2.15
C ARG A 14 13.26 2.36 -1.05
N PHE A 15 13.81 2.60 0.14
CA PHE A 15 13.64 1.70 1.29
C PHE A 15 12.16 1.53 1.64
N TRP A 16 11.43 2.62 1.85
CA TRP A 16 10.01 2.61 2.14
C TRP A 16 9.19 1.89 1.06
N HIS A 17 9.45 2.17 -0.22
CA HIS A 17 8.73 1.54 -1.32
C HIS A 17 8.88 0.01 -1.32
N TRP A 18 10.12 -0.48 -1.20
CA TRP A 18 10.37 -1.92 -1.21
C TRP A 18 9.84 -2.62 0.03
N LEU A 19 10.01 -2.04 1.21
CA LEU A 19 9.47 -2.60 2.44
C LEU A 19 7.95 -2.66 2.40
N GLN A 20 7.29 -1.60 1.92
CA GLN A 20 5.86 -1.58 1.71
C GLN A 20 5.41 -2.66 0.72
N ALA A 21 6.10 -2.83 -0.41
CA ALA A 21 5.77 -3.84 -1.40
C ALA A 21 5.86 -5.26 -0.81
N VAL A 22 6.93 -5.58 -0.08
CA VAL A 22 7.11 -6.87 0.60
C VAL A 22 5.99 -7.12 1.61
N LEU A 23 5.67 -6.13 2.46
CA LEU A 23 4.61 -6.26 3.46
C LEU A 23 3.23 -6.46 2.82
N ILE A 24 2.91 -5.74 1.75
CA ILE A 24 1.62 -5.90 1.04
C ILE A 24 1.50 -7.28 0.40
N ILE A 25 2.56 -7.77 -0.27
CA ILE A 25 2.58 -9.11 -0.87
C ILE A 25 2.41 -10.18 0.22
N PHE A 26 3.11 -10.03 1.34
CA PHE A 26 3.02 -10.97 2.44
C PHE A 26 1.65 -10.94 3.14
N LEU A 27 1.04 -9.75 3.30
CA LEU A 27 -0.33 -9.59 3.77
C LEU A 27 -1.35 -10.25 2.82
N ALA A 28 -1.17 -10.11 1.51
CA ALA A 28 -2.02 -10.80 0.55
C ALA A 28 -1.86 -12.32 0.66
N PHE A 29 -0.63 -12.81 0.74
CA PHE A 29 -0.34 -14.23 0.93
C PHE A 29 -1.01 -14.77 2.19
N THR A 30 -0.75 -14.22 3.35
CA THR A 30 -1.37 -14.65 4.62
C THR A 30 -2.88 -14.45 4.64
N GLY A 31 -3.39 -13.40 4.02
CA GLY A 31 -4.82 -13.11 3.92
C GLY A 31 -5.60 -14.16 3.12
N PHE A 32 -5.08 -14.61 1.99
CA PHE A 32 -5.67 -15.69 1.21
C PHE A 32 -5.67 -17.02 1.97
N GLU A 33 -4.64 -17.31 2.76
CA GLU A 33 -4.61 -18.49 3.61
C GLU A 33 -5.65 -18.42 4.73
N ILE A 34 -5.79 -17.28 5.42
CA ILE A 34 -6.83 -17.04 6.43
C ILE A 34 -8.23 -17.22 5.83
N HIS A 35 -8.41 -16.81 4.57
CA HIS A 35 -9.66 -16.98 3.83
C HIS A 35 -9.91 -18.43 3.36
N GLY A 36 -8.97 -19.32 3.58
CA GLY A 36 -9.11 -20.75 3.24
C GLY A 36 -8.81 -21.09 1.78
N SER A 37 -8.18 -20.19 1.01
CA SER A 37 -7.81 -20.43 -0.39
C SER A 37 -6.75 -21.52 -0.52
N TYR A 38 -5.90 -21.67 0.48
CA TYR A 38 -4.87 -22.72 0.63
C TYR A 38 -4.45 -22.85 2.09
N SER A 39 -3.63 -23.87 2.42
CA SER A 39 -3.05 -24.06 3.74
C SER A 39 -1.56 -24.35 3.59
N PHE A 40 -0.72 -23.39 3.99
CA PHE A 40 0.74 -23.49 3.95
C PHE A 40 1.37 -23.28 5.32
N LEU A 41 1.01 -22.22 6.04
CA LEU A 41 1.48 -21.90 7.38
C LEU A 41 0.60 -22.51 8.47
N GLY A 42 -0.65 -22.82 8.13
CA GLY A 42 -1.72 -23.12 9.07
C GLY A 42 -2.41 -21.86 9.58
N PHE A 43 -3.73 -21.99 9.86
CA PHE A 43 -4.59 -20.85 10.18
C PHE A 43 -4.07 -19.94 11.30
N GLU A 44 -3.65 -20.51 12.43
CA GLU A 44 -3.17 -19.76 13.58
C GLU A 44 -1.89 -18.96 13.25
N SER A 45 -0.93 -19.59 12.57
CA SER A 45 0.31 -18.94 12.16
C SER A 45 0.03 -17.84 11.11
N ALA A 46 -0.87 -18.13 10.16
CA ALA A 46 -1.26 -17.16 9.14
C ALA A 46 -1.89 -15.90 9.77
N VAL A 47 -2.80 -16.07 10.73
CA VAL A 47 -3.40 -14.95 11.49
C VAL A 47 -2.34 -14.18 12.26
N TYR A 48 -1.42 -14.85 12.93
CA TYR A 48 -0.34 -14.21 13.68
C TYR A 48 0.55 -13.35 12.76
N TYR A 49 1.08 -13.94 11.69
CA TYR A 49 1.95 -13.21 10.76
C TYR A 49 1.24 -12.11 10.00
N HIS A 50 -0.03 -12.31 9.64
CA HIS A 50 -0.86 -11.27 9.02
C HIS A 50 -1.00 -10.07 9.95
N THR A 51 -1.34 -10.31 11.21
CA THR A 51 -1.52 -9.26 12.22
C THR A 51 -0.23 -8.49 12.47
N VAL A 52 0.90 -9.18 12.67
CA VAL A 52 2.20 -8.54 12.86
C VAL A 52 2.58 -7.69 11.65
N SER A 53 2.40 -8.22 10.44
CA SER A 53 2.70 -7.50 9.20
C SER A 53 1.80 -6.28 9.00
N ALA A 54 0.53 -6.36 9.40
CA ALA A 54 -0.40 -5.23 9.35
C ALA A 54 0.05 -4.09 10.29
N TYR A 55 0.49 -4.40 11.50
CA TYR A 55 1.05 -3.40 12.42
C TYR A 55 2.34 -2.79 11.87
N LEU A 56 3.24 -3.59 11.32
CA LEU A 56 4.49 -3.09 10.70
C LEU A 56 4.18 -2.16 9.53
N LEU A 57 3.22 -2.52 8.67
CA LEU A 57 2.77 -1.68 7.58
C LEU A 57 2.15 -0.37 8.10
N GLY A 58 1.34 -0.42 9.17
CA GLY A 58 0.77 0.77 9.80
C GLY A 58 1.84 1.74 10.30
N ILE A 59 2.86 1.24 11.00
CA ILE A 59 4.00 2.04 11.45
C ILE A 59 4.74 2.65 10.25
N LEU A 60 4.98 1.86 9.21
CA LEU A 60 5.66 2.33 7.99
C LEU A 60 4.87 3.43 7.29
N ILE A 61 3.54 3.33 7.24
CA ILE A 61 2.65 4.36 6.67
C ILE A 61 2.75 5.66 7.46
N ILE A 62 2.74 5.61 8.79
CA ILE A 62 2.88 6.79 9.65
C ILE A 62 4.23 7.48 9.39
N LEU A 63 5.33 6.71 9.35
CA LEU A 63 6.66 7.23 9.04
C LEU A 63 6.72 7.84 7.63
N ALA A 64 6.10 7.20 6.64
CA ALA A 64 6.04 7.70 5.28
C ALA A 64 5.23 9.01 5.18
N ILE A 65 4.10 9.10 5.87
CA ILE A 65 3.30 10.34 5.95
C ILE A 65 4.15 11.47 6.54
N PHE A 66 4.75 11.24 7.71
CA PHE A 66 5.63 12.22 8.35
C PHE A 66 6.73 12.69 7.42
N TRP A 67 7.44 11.76 6.76
CA TRP A 67 8.51 12.09 5.84
C TRP A 67 8.04 12.89 4.63
N HIS A 68 6.89 12.52 4.02
CA HIS A 68 6.33 13.22 2.87
C HIS A 68 5.95 14.66 3.22
N PHE A 69 5.34 14.89 4.39
CA PHE A 69 4.98 16.24 4.82
C PHE A 69 6.21 17.07 5.20
N SER A 70 7.16 16.49 5.95
CA SER A 70 8.39 17.19 6.39
C SER A 70 9.28 17.58 5.22
N THR A 71 9.31 16.80 4.14
CA THR A 71 10.16 17.07 2.97
C THR A 71 9.43 17.80 1.84
N GLY A 72 8.11 17.97 1.92
CA GLY A 72 7.27 18.52 0.87
C GLY A 72 7.04 17.57 -0.32
N GLU A 73 7.50 16.33 -0.25
CA GLU A 73 7.37 15.32 -1.32
C GLU A 73 5.92 14.89 -1.57
N TRP A 74 4.99 15.19 -0.65
CA TRP A 74 3.55 14.94 -0.85
C TRP A 74 3.02 15.61 -2.14
N LYS A 75 3.62 16.72 -2.59
CA LYS A 75 3.26 17.45 -3.81
C LYS A 75 3.41 16.58 -5.07
N GLN A 76 4.27 15.55 -5.04
CA GLN A 76 4.47 14.63 -6.15
C GLN A 76 3.24 13.75 -6.42
N TYR A 77 2.38 13.57 -5.41
CA TYR A 77 1.20 12.71 -5.45
C TYR A 77 -0.09 13.45 -5.77
N VAL A 78 -0.04 14.77 -5.88
CA VAL A 78 -1.24 15.55 -6.26
C VAL A 78 -1.65 15.18 -7.68
N PRO A 79 -2.89 14.68 -7.88
CA PRO A 79 -3.37 14.29 -9.21
C PRO A 79 -3.34 15.46 -10.19
N SER A 80 -3.05 15.16 -11.45
CA SER A 80 -3.02 16.14 -12.53
C SER A 80 -3.57 15.52 -13.80
N THR A 81 -4.51 16.20 -14.43
CA THR A 81 -5.07 15.79 -15.73
C THR A 81 -4.17 16.13 -16.92
N LYS A 82 -3.13 16.97 -16.69
CA LYS A 82 -2.17 17.35 -17.74
C LYS A 82 -1.47 16.10 -18.31
N ASN A 83 -1.54 15.94 -19.62
CA ASN A 83 -0.98 14.80 -20.35
C ASN A 83 -1.54 13.41 -19.94
N LEU A 84 -2.64 13.31 -19.18
CA LEU A 84 -3.23 12.04 -18.74
C LEU A 84 -3.68 11.19 -19.95
N ARG A 85 -4.42 11.80 -20.88
CA ARG A 85 -4.85 11.11 -22.13
C ARG A 85 -3.67 10.62 -22.95
N ALA A 86 -2.64 11.45 -23.13
CA ALA A 86 -1.44 11.07 -23.86
C ALA A 86 -0.73 9.89 -23.19
N GLN A 87 -0.68 9.88 -21.86
CA GLN A 87 -0.08 8.78 -21.08
C GLN A 87 -0.90 7.48 -21.20
N ILE A 88 -2.23 7.55 -21.16
CA ILE A 88 -3.11 6.40 -21.34
C ILE A 88 -2.94 5.83 -22.77
N ASN A 89 -3.00 6.69 -23.79
CA ASN A 89 -2.82 6.27 -25.17
C ASN A 89 -1.44 5.66 -25.42
N TYR A 90 -0.40 6.20 -24.76
CA TYR A 90 0.93 5.61 -24.85
C TYR A 90 0.97 4.18 -24.31
N TYR A 91 0.37 3.91 -23.14
CA TYR A 91 0.35 2.56 -22.57
C TYR A 91 -0.56 1.58 -23.31
N LEU A 92 -1.64 2.05 -23.92
CA LEU A 92 -2.57 1.19 -24.66
C LEU A 92 -2.05 0.86 -26.07
N LEU A 93 -1.44 1.83 -26.75
CA LEU A 93 -1.10 1.71 -28.17
C LEU A 93 0.35 2.13 -28.48
N GLY A 94 0.83 3.19 -27.86
CA GLY A 94 2.11 3.83 -28.17
C GLY A 94 3.31 2.95 -27.88
N ILE A 95 3.28 2.17 -26.80
CA ILE A 95 4.35 1.26 -26.39
C ILE A 95 4.62 0.17 -27.44
N PHE A 96 3.57 -0.26 -28.16
CA PHE A 96 3.67 -1.27 -29.22
C PHE A 96 4.09 -0.68 -30.58
N LYS A 97 4.17 0.66 -30.68
CA LYS A 97 4.51 1.41 -31.88
C LYS A 97 5.80 2.23 -31.72
N ASP A 98 6.62 1.93 -30.72
CA ASP A 98 7.84 2.67 -30.37
C ASP A 98 7.64 4.21 -30.29
N ALA A 99 6.43 4.65 -29.91
CA ALA A 99 6.14 6.06 -29.76
C ALA A 99 6.98 6.69 -28.63
N PRO A 100 7.38 7.96 -28.73
CA PRO A 100 8.13 8.62 -27.67
C PRO A 100 7.29 8.75 -26.40
N HIS A 101 7.92 8.51 -25.24
CA HIS A 101 7.23 8.59 -23.94
C HIS A 101 6.75 10.02 -23.68
N PRO A 102 5.43 10.25 -23.41
CA PRO A 102 4.83 11.59 -23.33
C PRO A 102 5.31 12.43 -22.14
N THR A 103 5.94 11.80 -21.13
CA THR A 103 6.43 12.47 -19.93
C THR A 103 7.85 12.04 -19.58
N LYS A 104 8.68 12.98 -19.16
CA LYS A 104 10.05 12.70 -18.67
C LYS A 104 10.09 12.79 -17.16
N LYS A 105 10.73 11.83 -16.51
CA LYS A 105 10.97 11.88 -15.06
C LYS A 105 12.06 12.89 -14.74
N THR A 106 11.78 13.75 -13.76
CA THR A 106 12.73 14.74 -13.22
C THR A 106 12.68 14.71 -11.69
N VAL A 107 13.62 15.37 -11.03
CA VAL A 107 13.60 15.49 -9.56
C VAL A 107 12.35 16.22 -9.07
N LEU A 108 11.81 17.16 -9.85
CA LEU A 108 10.60 17.93 -9.53
C LEU A 108 9.30 17.22 -9.96
N SER A 109 9.37 16.24 -10.85
CA SER A 109 8.21 15.45 -11.33
C SER A 109 8.63 13.99 -11.50
N LYS A 110 8.61 13.26 -10.38
CA LYS A 110 9.05 11.87 -10.30
C LYS A 110 8.01 10.90 -10.88
N LEU A 111 6.74 11.24 -10.75
CA LEU A 111 5.60 10.43 -11.15
C LEU A 111 4.97 10.95 -12.44
N ASN A 112 4.59 10.03 -13.33
CA ASN A 112 3.78 10.38 -14.48
C ASN A 112 2.30 10.63 -14.07
N PRO A 113 1.47 11.27 -14.91
CA PRO A 113 0.08 11.59 -14.55
C PRO A 113 -0.74 10.38 -14.10
N LEU A 114 -0.61 9.24 -14.76
CA LEU A 114 -1.34 8.02 -14.40
C LEU A 114 -0.87 7.49 -13.03
N GLN A 115 0.44 7.47 -12.77
CA GLN A 115 0.98 7.09 -11.46
C GLN A 115 0.51 8.01 -10.33
N LYS A 116 0.36 9.32 -10.59
CA LYS A 116 -0.17 10.27 -9.59
C LYS A 116 -1.59 9.89 -9.18
N HIS A 117 -2.48 9.60 -10.13
CA HIS A 117 -3.85 9.17 -9.86
C HIS A 117 -3.88 7.85 -9.09
N THR A 118 -3.20 6.82 -9.60
CA THR A 118 -3.18 5.50 -8.96
C THR A 118 -2.63 5.55 -7.54
N TYR A 119 -1.52 6.25 -7.30
CA TYR A 119 -0.95 6.37 -5.95
C TYR A 119 -1.78 7.24 -5.02
N PHE A 120 -2.47 8.24 -5.54
CA PHE A 120 -3.41 9.03 -4.76
C PHE A 120 -4.59 8.17 -4.29
N GLU A 121 -5.24 7.44 -5.20
CA GLU A 121 -6.34 6.52 -4.90
C GLU A 121 -5.92 5.43 -3.91
N LEU A 122 -4.76 4.84 -4.10
CA LEU A 122 -4.21 3.84 -3.20
C LEU A 122 -4.03 4.40 -1.78
N LYS A 123 -3.49 5.62 -1.64
CA LYS A 123 -3.22 6.24 -0.34
C LYS A 123 -4.47 6.79 0.35
N VAL A 124 -5.43 7.32 -0.41
CA VAL A 124 -6.60 8.03 0.14
C VAL A 124 -7.82 7.11 0.25
N VAL A 125 -7.90 6.07 -0.57
CA VAL A 125 -9.06 5.17 -0.59
C VAL A 125 -8.68 3.77 -0.10
N LEU A 126 -7.79 3.07 -0.81
CA LEU A 126 -7.54 1.65 -0.53
C LEU A 126 -6.87 1.41 0.83
N ILE A 127 -5.84 2.16 1.17
CA ILE A 127 -5.14 2.00 2.45
C ILE A 127 -6.06 2.32 3.64
N PRO A 128 -6.75 3.49 3.71
CA PRO A 128 -7.68 3.76 4.80
C PRO A 128 -8.81 2.74 4.89
N LEU A 129 -9.39 2.32 3.79
CA LEU A 129 -10.45 1.30 3.77
C LEU A 129 -9.96 -0.04 4.33
N SER A 130 -8.77 -0.48 3.94
CA SER A 130 -8.16 -1.72 4.45
C SER A 130 -7.85 -1.63 5.95
N VAL A 131 -7.34 -0.49 6.43
CA VAL A 131 -7.06 -0.27 7.85
C VAL A 131 -8.35 -0.26 8.66
N ILE A 132 -9.38 0.46 8.21
CA ILE A 132 -10.68 0.53 8.88
C ILE A 132 -11.33 -0.86 8.95
N SER A 133 -11.34 -1.60 7.84
CA SER A 133 -11.90 -2.97 7.82
C SER A 133 -11.17 -3.91 8.76
N GLY A 134 -9.83 -3.83 8.82
CA GLY A 134 -9.03 -4.62 9.75
C GLY A 134 -9.31 -4.29 11.22
N ILE A 135 -9.42 -3.01 11.56
CA ILE A 135 -9.78 -2.56 12.92
C ILE A 135 -11.18 -3.03 13.31
N LEU A 136 -12.16 -2.89 12.41
CA LEU A 136 -13.53 -3.36 12.64
C LEU A 136 -13.58 -4.87 12.85
N TYR A 137 -12.84 -5.63 12.06
CA TYR A 137 -12.73 -7.08 12.23
C TYR A 137 -12.18 -7.46 13.61
N LEU A 138 -11.07 -6.85 14.04
CA LEU A 138 -10.47 -7.10 15.36
C LEU A 138 -11.43 -6.71 16.50
N PHE A 139 -12.18 -5.62 16.34
CA PHE A 139 -13.16 -5.17 17.35
C PHE A 139 -14.33 -6.15 17.47
N ILE A 140 -14.92 -6.58 16.35
CA ILE A 140 -16.00 -7.55 16.32
C ILE A 140 -15.54 -8.89 16.90
N LEU A 141 -14.36 -9.37 16.53
CA LEU A 141 -13.79 -10.61 17.05
C LEU A 141 -13.61 -10.55 18.57
N LYS A 142 -13.13 -9.42 19.10
CA LYS A 142 -12.96 -9.21 20.55
C LYS A 142 -14.28 -9.24 21.29
N ILE A 143 -15.33 -8.63 20.75
CA ILE A 143 -16.68 -8.65 21.32
C ILE A 143 -17.23 -10.09 21.33
N TRP A 144 -17.13 -10.79 20.19
CA TRP A 144 -17.61 -12.16 20.04
C TRP A 144 -16.94 -13.12 21.03
N LEU A 145 -15.62 -13.06 21.19
CA LEU A 145 -14.87 -13.85 22.16
C LEU A 145 -15.30 -13.54 23.60
N ARG A 146 -15.60 -12.28 23.90
CA ARG A 146 -16.07 -11.85 25.24
C ARG A 146 -17.44 -12.45 25.54
N ILE A 147 -18.37 -12.44 24.59
CA ILE A 147 -19.70 -13.05 24.72
C ILE A 147 -19.59 -14.54 25.00
N GLN A 148 -18.81 -15.25 24.21
CA GLN A 148 -18.59 -16.69 24.40
C GLN A 148 -17.95 -17.06 25.75
N THR A 149 -17.13 -16.20 26.30
CA THR A 149 -16.54 -16.40 27.63
C THR A 149 -17.58 -16.23 28.72
N VAL A 150 -18.48 -15.27 28.59
CA VAL A 150 -19.60 -15.03 29.52
C VAL A 150 -20.55 -16.24 29.50
N ASP A 151 -20.96 -16.69 28.30
CA ASP A 151 -21.87 -17.86 28.16
C ASP A 151 -21.27 -19.12 28.80
N ARG A 152 -19.97 -19.35 28.66
CA ARG A 152 -19.28 -20.48 29.31
C ARG A 152 -19.26 -20.41 30.83
N ILE A 153 -19.27 -19.21 31.40
CA ILE A 153 -19.32 -19.01 32.85
C ILE A 153 -20.74 -19.30 33.35
N PHE A 154 -21.78 -18.84 32.64
CA PHE A 154 -23.19 -19.07 33.04
C PHE A 154 -23.62 -20.53 32.90
N LEU A 155 -23.06 -21.30 31.97
CA LEU A 155 -23.35 -22.72 31.78
C LEU A 155 -22.63 -23.65 32.77
N LYS A 156 -21.73 -23.12 33.63
CA LYS A 156 -21.01 -23.87 34.68
C LYS A 156 -21.60 -23.70 36.08
N ILE A 157 -22.65 -22.88 36.22
CA ILE A 157 -23.44 -22.67 37.44
C ILE A 157 -24.73 -23.51 37.36
#